data_5eb8f71352056a60cde80a3f07caf4f4
#
_entry.id   5eb8f71352056a60cde80a3f07caf4f4
#
_cell.length_a   1.000
_cell.length_b   1.000
_cell.length_c   1.000
_cell.angle_alpha   90.00
_cell.angle_beta   90.00
_cell.angle_gamma   90.00
#
_symmetry.space_group_name_H-M   'P 1'
#
loop_
_entity.id
_entity.type
_entity.pdbx_description
1 polymer ?
#
loop_
_entity_poly.entity_id
_entity_poly.type
_entity_poly.pdbx_seq_one_letter_code
_entity_poly.pdbx_strand_id
1 'polypeptide(L)'
;MKYNKYLIISIPILIILITAFFYTKNIIYFYLTIPTCIYVSFVRYFQDKSGLLIKTNKILNLLKYEKIIYTTAVLLPYLTFFLNFISKNKRVEYTYIACAISVIFLILTGIIYIKRTLLIRKELRKNNSK
;
A
#
# COMPACT_ATOMS: atom_id res chain seq x y z
N MET A 1 8.80 17.12 -7.13
CA MET A 1 9.50 16.16 -6.26
C MET A 1 10.04 14.99 -7.08
N LYS A 2 11.19 14.48 -6.66
CA LYS A 2 11.94 13.43 -7.36
C LYS A 2 11.13 12.14 -7.59
N TYR A 3 10.25 11.76 -6.65
CA TYR A 3 9.53 10.48 -6.69
C TYR A 3 8.18 10.55 -7.41
N ASN A 4 7.61 11.73 -7.62
CA ASN A 4 6.33 11.88 -8.32
C ASN A 4 6.39 11.33 -9.75
N LYS A 5 7.52 11.50 -10.41
CA LYS A 5 7.82 10.99 -11.73
C LYS A 5 7.60 9.47 -11.82
N TYR A 6 8.08 8.73 -10.82
CA TYR A 6 7.93 7.27 -10.77
C TYR A 6 6.48 6.84 -10.49
N LEU A 7 5.76 7.62 -9.70
CA LEU A 7 4.35 7.35 -9.43
C LEU A 7 3.48 7.63 -10.66
N ILE A 8 3.76 8.71 -11.38
CA ILE A 8 3.02 9.09 -12.58
C ILE A 8 3.17 8.03 -13.67
N ILE A 9 4.36 7.42 -13.81
CA ILE A 9 4.59 6.36 -14.79
C ILE A 9 3.75 5.12 -14.47
N SER A 10 3.54 4.80 -13.21
CA SER A 10 2.78 3.62 -12.81
C SER A 10 1.29 3.70 -13.14
N ILE A 11 0.69 4.90 -13.18
CA ILE A 11 -0.73 5.08 -13.45
C ILE A 11 -1.12 4.58 -14.85
N PRO A 12 -0.47 5.01 -15.95
CA PRO A 12 -0.79 4.47 -17.28
C PRO A 12 -0.58 2.97 -17.37
N ILE A 13 0.47 2.44 -16.74
CA ILE A 13 0.77 1.01 -16.74
C ILE A 13 -0.37 0.23 -16.12
N LEU A 14 -0.88 0.67 -14.96
CA LEU A 14 -2.02 0.02 -14.29
C LEU A 14 -3.29 0.09 -15.14
N ILE A 15 -3.57 1.24 -15.75
CA ILE A 15 -4.75 1.40 -16.61
C ILE A 15 -4.68 0.46 -17.80
N ILE A 16 -3.53 0.38 -18.47
CA ILE A 16 -3.32 -0.49 -19.62
C ILE A 16 -3.48 -1.97 -19.22
N LEU A 17 -2.89 -2.38 -18.11
CA LEU A 17 -2.94 -3.77 -17.64
C LEU A 17 -4.37 -4.17 -17.26
N ILE A 18 -5.10 -3.30 -16.54
CA ILE A 18 -6.49 -3.56 -16.15
C ILE A 18 -7.38 -3.64 -17.40
N THR A 19 -7.24 -2.71 -18.34
CA THR A 19 -8.00 -2.71 -19.59
C THR A 19 -7.71 -3.96 -20.41
N ALA A 20 -6.45 -4.33 -20.54
CA ALA A 20 -6.04 -5.54 -21.26
C ALA A 20 -6.61 -6.80 -20.62
N PHE A 21 -6.63 -6.87 -19.28
CA PHE A 21 -7.22 -7.98 -18.56
C PHE A 21 -8.72 -8.13 -18.86
N PHE A 22 -9.48 -7.04 -18.77
CA PHE A 22 -10.91 -7.09 -19.03
C PHE A 22 -11.24 -7.40 -20.49
N TYR A 23 -10.40 -6.96 -21.42
CA TYR A 23 -10.59 -7.17 -22.85
C TYR A 23 -10.23 -8.60 -23.27
N THR A 24 -9.05 -9.09 -22.87
CA THR A 24 -8.54 -10.41 -23.27
C THR A 24 -8.90 -11.53 -22.31
N LYS A 25 -9.26 -11.19 -21.06
CA LYS A 25 -9.53 -12.13 -19.96
C LYS A 25 -8.32 -13.02 -19.66
N ASN A 26 -7.13 -12.58 -19.99
CA ASN A 26 -5.89 -13.31 -19.74
C ASN A 26 -5.38 -12.99 -18.33
N ILE A 27 -5.16 -14.03 -17.55
CA ILE A 27 -4.73 -13.96 -16.14
C ILE A 27 -3.36 -13.29 -15.96
N ILE A 28 -2.51 -13.34 -17.00
CA ILE A 28 -1.16 -12.77 -16.96
C ILE A 28 -1.21 -11.26 -16.70
N TYR A 29 -2.16 -10.56 -17.32
CA TYR A 29 -2.30 -9.11 -17.13
C TYR A 29 -2.66 -8.76 -15.69
N PHE A 30 -3.45 -9.60 -15.05
CA PHE A 30 -3.75 -9.43 -13.62
C PHE A 30 -2.51 -9.62 -12.75
N TYR A 31 -1.74 -10.68 -12.99
CA TYR A 31 -0.53 -10.94 -12.23
C TYR A 31 0.50 -9.82 -12.37
N LEU A 32 0.54 -9.15 -13.52
CA LEU A 32 1.44 -8.01 -13.74
C LEU A 32 1.04 -6.77 -12.94
N THR A 33 -0.24 -6.66 -12.54
CA THR A 33 -0.67 -5.53 -11.68
C THR A 33 -0.13 -5.64 -10.26
N ILE A 34 0.11 -6.84 -9.75
CA ILE A 34 0.63 -7.06 -8.39
C ILE A 34 2.03 -6.47 -8.21
N PRO A 35 3.03 -6.78 -9.07
CA PRO A 35 4.34 -6.12 -8.99
C PRO A 35 4.26 -4.60 -9.13
N THR A 36 3.33 -4.09 -9.94
CA THR A 36 3.15 -2.64 -10.12
C THR A 36 2.67 -2.00 -8.83
N CYS A 37 1.72 -2.63 -8.11
CA CYS A 37 1.25 -2.15 -6.80
C CYS A 37 2.38 -2.15 -5.76
N ILE A 38 3.21 -3.20 -5.76
CA ILE A 38 4.38 -3.28 -4.88
C ILE A 38 5.36 -2.16 -5.21
N TYR A 39 5.61 -1.91 -6.49
CA TYR A 39 6.47 -0.82 -6.96
C TYR A 39 5.98 0.53 -6.44
N VAL A 40 4.68 0.81 -6.56
CA VAL A 40 4.08 2.06 -6.05
C VAL A 40 4.30 2.19 -4.54
N SER A 41 4.14 1.11 -3.79
CA SER A 41 4.36 1.11 -2.34
C SER A 41 5.81 1.42 -1.98
N PHE A 42 6.77 0.83 -2.70
CA PHE A 42 8.19 1.12 -2.49
C PHE A 42 8.51 2.58 -2.78
N VAL A 43 8.02 3.12 -3.90
CA VAL A 43 8.26 4.51 -4.27
C VAL A 43 7.68 5.44 -3.21
N ARG A 44 6.48 5.16 -2.72
CA ARG A 44 5.87 5.95 -1.64
C ARG A 44 6.65 5.87 -0.35
N TYR A 45 7.17 4.68 -0.02
CA TYR A 45 8.01 4.52 1.15
C TYR A 45 9.25 5.42 1.07
N PHE A 46 9.96 5.40 -0.05
CA PHE A 46 11.15 6.24 -0.23
C PHE A 46 10.79 7.72 -0.25
N GLN A 47 9.66 8.08 -0.84
CA GLN A 47 9.18 9.46 -0.84
C GLN A 47 8.92 9.96 0.58
N ASP A 48 8.18 9.18 1.38
CA ASP A 48 7.87 9.53 2.75
C ASP A 48 9.14 9.55 3.63
N LYS A 49 10.05 8.61 3.39
CA LYS A 49 11.33 8.55 4.09
C LYS A 49 12.17 9.81 3.84
N SER A 50 12.23 10.29 2.59
CA SER A 50 12.98 11.49 2.24
C SER A 50 12.36 12.76 2.82
N GLY A 51 11.03 12.76 3.03
CA GLY A 51 10.31 13.88 3.61
C GLY A 51 10.29 13.92 5.14
N LEU A 52 10.86 12.90 5.82
CA LEU A 52 10.90 12.88 7.27
C LEU A 52 11.86 13.93 7.83
N LEU A 53 11.38 14.69 8.82
CA LEU A 53 12.19 15.68 9.51
C LEU A 53 13.24 15.03 10.42
N ILE A 54 12.88 13.87 11.00
CA ILE A 54 13.75 13.11 11.89
C ILE A 54 13.80 11.66 11.39
N LYS A 55 15.01 11.12 11.25
CA LYS A 55 15.23 9.77 10.71
C LYS A 55 15.90 8.86 11.74
N THR A 56 15.21 8.60 12.86
CA THR A 56 15.67 7.60 13.82
C THR A 56 15.25 6.20 13.33
N ASN A 57 15.99 5.17 13.75
CA ASN A 57 15.69 3.78 13.38
C ASN A 57 14.26 3.39 13.76
N LYS A 58 13.78 3.85 14.91
CA LYS A 58 12.42 3.55 15.38
C LYS A 58 11.35 4.14 14.45
N ILE A 59 11.54 5.40 14.02
CA ILE A 59 10.62 6.08 13.11
C ILE A 59 10.63 5.42 11.72
N LEU A 60 11.82 5.07 11.21
CA LEU A 60 11.94 4.39 9.92
C LEU A 60 11.28 3.02 9.94
N ASN A 61 11.42 2.27 11.04
CA ASN A 61 10.77 0.96 11.18
C ASN A 61 9.25 1.10 11.22
N LEU A 62 8.71 2.11 11.91
CA LEU A 62 7.27 2.36 11.93
C LEU A 62 6.76 2.69 10.53
N LEU A 63 7.48 3.51 9.78
CA LEU A 63 7.12 3.85 8.41
C LEU A 63 7.10 2.60 7.52
N LYS A 64 8.11 1.74 7.65
CA LYS A 64 8.21 0.50 6.89
C LYS A 64 7.03 -0.43 7.18
N TYR A 65 6.70 -0.66 8.46
CA TYR A 65 5.56 -1.49 8.84
C TYR A 65 4.24 -0.91 8.36
N GLU A 66 4.06 0.41 8.46
CA GLU A 66 2.89 1.11 7.95
C GLU A 66 2.66 0.79 6.47
N LYS A 67 3.71 0.91 5.64
CA LYS A 67 3.59 0.65 4.20
C LYS A 67 3.32 -0.82 3.88
N ILE A 68 3.96 -1.74 4.59
CA ILE A 68 3.75 -3.18 4.40
C ILE A 68 2.30 -3.56 4.75
N ILE A 69 1.80 -3.11 5.89
CA ILE A 69 0.43 -3.42 6.34
C ILE A 69 -0.59 -2.80 5.40
N TYR A 70 -0.37 -1.56 4.97
CA TYR A 70 -1.25 -0.87 4.03
C TYR A 70 -1.32 -1.62 2.69
N THR A 71 -0.17 -2.04 2.14
CA THR A 71 -0.10 -2.78 0.89
C THR A 71 -0.86 -4.09 1.00
N THR A 72 -0.69 -4.83 2.09
CA THR A 72 -1.42 -6.07 2.35
C THR A 72 -2.92 -5.81 2.43
N ALA A 73 -3.34 -4.73 3.11
CA ALA A 73 -4.75 -4.36 3.23
C ALA A 73 -5.40 -4.09 1.88
N VAL A 74 -4.67 -3.47 0.96
CA VAL A 74 -5.18 -3.18 -0.38
C VAL A 74 -5.22 -4.43 -1.24
N LEU A 75 -4.19 -5.29 -1.16
CA LEU A 75 -4.08 -6.48 -2.01
C LEU A 75 -5.07 -7.58 -1.65
N LEU A 76 -5.44 -7.74 -0.36
CA LEU A 76 -6.34 -8.80 0.06
C LEU A 76 -7.72 -8.76 -0.63
N PRO A 77 -8.47 -7.64 -0.59
CA PRO A 77 -9.75 -7.58 -1.31
C PRO A 77 -9.60 -7.71 -2.82
N TYR A 78 -8.52 -7.16 -3.35
CA TYR A 78 -8.22 -7.21 -4.78
C TYR A 78 -8.04 -8.65 -5.25
N LEU A 79 -7.28 -9.45 -4.51
CA LEU A 79 -7.04 -10.86 -4.83
C LEU A 79 -8.32 -11.69 -4.71
N THR A 80 -9.13 -11.47 -3.66
CA THR A 80 -10.38 -12.22 -3.49
C THR A 80 -11.41 -11.86 -4.55
N PHE A 81 -11.52 -10.59 -4.91
CA PHE A 81 -12.39 -10.15 -6.00
C PHE A 81 -12.01 -10.83 -7.30
N PHE A 82 -10.72 -10.91 -7.59
CA PHE A 82 -10.21 -11.55 -8.79
C PHE A 82 -10.49 -13.05 -8.81
N LEU A 83 -10.27 -13.73 -7.67
CA LEU A 83 -10.55 -15.16 -7.56
C LEU A 83 -12.05 -15.45 -7.77
N ASN A 84 -12.93 -14.61 -7.25
CA ASN A 84 -14.37 -14.72 -7.48
C ASN A 84 -14.75 -14.51 -8.94
N PHE A 85 -14.03 -13.63 -9.63
CA PHE A 85 -14.27 -13.35 -11.05
C PHE A 85 -13.92 -14.55 -11.94
N ILE A 86 -12.85 -15.28 -11.61
CA ILE A 86 -12.40 -16.46 -12.37
C ILE A 86 -13.14 -17.71 -11.98
N SER A 87 -13.44 -17.90 -10.70
CA SER A 87 -14.02 -19.12 -10.17
C SER A 87 -15.48 -19.24 -10.58
N LYS A 88 -15.88 -20.45 -11.03
CA LYS A 88 -17.27 -20.78 -11.30
C LYS A 88 -18.09 -20.83 -10.00
N ASN A 89 -17.46 -21.16 -8.87
CA ASN A 89 -18.08 -21.16 -7.55
C ASN A 89 -17.78 -19.84 -6.85
N LYS A 90 -18.63 -18.84 -7.05
CA LYS A 90 -18.49 -17.53 -6.44
C LYS A 90 -18.81 -17.61 -4.95
N ARG A 91 -17.78 -17.65 -4.11
CA ARG A 91 -17.94 -17.59 -2.66
C ARG A 91 -17.78 -16.16 -2.15
N VAL A 92 -18.89 -15.46 -2.10
CA VAL A 92 -18.94 -14.07 -1.62
C VAL A 92 -18.45 -13.95 -0.19
N GLU A 93 -18.61 -15.02 0.62
CA GLU A 93 -18.18 -15.07 2.02
C GLU A 93 -16.69 -14.75 2.20
N TYR A 94 -15.82 -15.31 1.33
CA TYR A 94 -14.39 -15.05 1.40
C TYR A 94 -14.06 -13.58 1.12
N THR A 95 -14.83 -12.95 0.22
CA THR A 95 -14.67 -11.53 -0.07
C THR A 95 -15.01 -10.68 1.16
N TYR A 96 -16.08 -10.99 1.87
CA TYR A 96 -16.46 -10.28 3.09
C TYR A 96 -15.41 -10.46 4.20
N ILE A 97 -14.89 -11.67 4.38
CA ILE A 97 -13.84 -11.94 5.37
C ILE A 97 -12.57 -11.14 5.03
N ALA A 98 -12.16 -11.15 3.76
CA ALA A 98 -10.99 -10.40 3.31
C ALA A 98 -11.17 -8.90 3.49
N CYS A 99 -12.36 -8.37 3.22
CA CYS A 99 -12.66 -6.95 3.44
C CYS A 99 -12.61 -6.60 4.93
N ALA A 100 -13.12 -7.48 5.81
CA ALA A 100 -13.05 -7.27 7.26
C ALA A 100 -11.60 -7.24 7.75
N ILE A 101 -10.77 -8.19 7.31
CA ILE A 101 -9.35 -8.21 7.65
C ILE A 101 -8.65 -6.96 7.12
N SER A 102 -8.99 -6.53 5.91
CA SER A 102 -8.45 -5.32 5.29
C SER A 102 -8.77 -4.08 6.12
N VAL A 103 -10.01 -3.95 6.63
CA VAL A 103 -10.41 -2.83 7.50
C VAL A 103 -9.59 -2.82 8.78
N ILE A 104 -9.37 -4.00 9.39
CA ILE A 104 -8.54 -4.12 10.59
C ILE A 104 -7.10 -3.65 10.30
N PHE A 105 -6.53 -4.06 9.18
CA PHE A 105 -5.18 -3.63 8.78
C PHE A 105 -5.11 -2.13 8.49
N LEU A 106 -6.15 -1.54 7.90
CA LEU A 106 -6.21 -0.10 7.69
C LEU A 106 -6.24 0.67 9.01
N ILE A 107 -6.98 0.16 10.01
CA ILE A 107 -7.00 0.74 11.35
C ILE A 107 -5.61 0.67 11.98
N LEU A 108 -4.92 -0.48 11.87
CA LEU A 108 -3.56 -0.64 12.36
C LEU A 108 -2.59 0.34 11.67
N THR A 109 -2.74 0.53 10.37
CA THR A 109 -1.95 1.50 9.61
C THR A 109 -2.15 2.92 10.16
N GLY A 110 -3.40 3.28 10.44
CA GLY A 110 -3.73 4.58 11.04
C GLY A 110 -3.08 4.76 12.42
N ILE A 111 -3.14 3.73 13.26
CA ILE A 111 -2.53 3.74 14.59
C ILE A 111 -1.01 3.92 14.49
N ILE A 112 -0.36 3.19 13.58
CA ILE A 112 1.09 3.31 13.36
C ILE A 112 1.45 4.71 12.86
N TYR A 113 0.65 5.27 11.96
CA TYR A 113 0.84 6.63 11.45
C TYR A 113 0.79 7.66 12.58
N ILE A 114 -0.22 7.56 13.45
CA ILE A 114 -0.38 8.47 14.58
C ILE A 114 0.82 8.35 15.54
N LYS A 115 1.22 7.13 15.86
CA LYS A 115 2.36 6.84 16.73
C LYS A 115 3.65 7.42 16.15
N ARG A 116 3.87 7.26 14.86
CA ARG A 116 5.03 7.81 14.15
C ARG A 116 5.04 9.34 14.23
N THR A 117 3.90 9.97 13.96
CA THR A 117 3.77 11.44 14.00
C THR A 117 4.06 11.98 15.40
N LEU A 118 3.54 11.31 16.46
CA LEU A 118 3.79 11.71 17.84
C LEU A 118 5.26 11.59 18.22
N LEU A 119 5.94 10.53 17.77
CA LEU A 119 7.37 10.35 18.01
C LEU A 119 8.20 11.45 17.33
N ILE A 120 7.85 11.82 16.10
CA ILE A 120 8.52 12.89 15.38
C ILE A 120 8.38 14.21 16.13
N ARG A 121 7.17 14.54 16.60
CA ARG A 121 6.91 15.74 17.39
C ARG A 121 7.73 15.75 18.68
N LYS A 122 7.80 14.62 19.37
CA LYS A 122 8.56 14.48 20.61
C LYS A 122 10.05 14.74 20.37
N GLU A 123 10.62 14.18 19.32
CA GLU A 123 12.02 14.38 18.96
C GLU A 123 12.31 15.83 18.54
N LEU A 124 11.38 16.47 17.82
CA LEU A 124 11.50 17.89 17.45
C LEU A 124 11.52 18.78 18.69
N ARG A 125 10.67 18.49 19.69
CA ARG A 125 10.67 19.24 20.95
C ARG A 125 11.99 19.10 21.70
N LYS A 126 12.57 17.89 21.76
CA LYS A 126 13.87 17.67 22.37
C LYS A 126 14.97 18.48 21.67
N ASN A 127 14.97 18.52 20.36
CA ASN A 127 15.97 19.27 19.58
C ASN A 127 15.81 20.78 19.80
N ASN A 128 14.57 21.28 19.90
CA ASN A 128 14.32 22.69 20.11
C ASN A 128 14.63 23.16 21.54
N SER A 129 14.57 22.25 22.52
CA SER A 129 14.87 22.59 23.93
C SER A 129 16.36 22.56 24.25
N LYS A 130 17.20 22.11 23.32
CA LYS A 130 18.65 22.16 23.43
C LYS A 130 19.17 23.40 22.72
#